data_d661d49510ce93c2b4b87c7d82e93992
#
_entry.id   d661d49510ce93c2b4b87c7d82e93992
#
_cell.length_a   1.000
_cell.length_b   1.000
_cell.length_c   1.000
_cell.angle_alpha   90.00
_cell.angle_beta   90.00
_cell.angle_gamma   90.00
#
_symmetry.space_group_name_H-M   'P 1'
#
loop_
_entity.id
_entity.type
_entity.pdbx_description
1 polymer ?
#
loop_
_entity_poly.entity_id
_entity_poly.type
_entity_poly.pdbx_seq_one_letter_code
_entity_poly.pdbx_strand_id
1 'polypeptide(L)'
;MLVRRLLFLLFFLPAILYGQGFTINGKIVSKESGRGLAGASVFLSNSSFGTTSSSEGVFTLNRLKPGQYTLVVTAVGFAEYNKVIMVNGDIADMTITMEPRAIMLREVTISGTSRADWNRNYALFKGEFIGTDENAKECVVINPKVLDFTYRKSKQTLIASSDEFLIVENKALGYRVKFLLNAFSSDKIEGRLSYQGSRLFEELPGSAAQKKKWQVKRDRAYYGSSMHFFRSLYQNKLNQEGFETRRLSREQDPMRPSAAIIQKKMQQFNGTMMRDSFMYWYNLYNSPKYVHQKISTIPWFSLELLRNGPQPGLYAITFPEYLYVIYKKREETEAFKDVYRPLDMPNYEVSILTLFNDPPYALFDSNGIVVGESPLFEGSWSKPRLSELLPVDYTPSAPLN
;
A
#
# COMPACT_ATOMS: atom_id res chain seq x y z
N MET A 1 17.32 -15.93 58.47
CA MET A 1 16.23 -15.08 57.93
C MET A 1 16.69 -14.10 56.85
N LEU A 2 17.86 -13.54 56.88
CA LEU A 2 18.39 -12.58 55.89
C LEU A 2 18.59 -13.19 54.50
N VAL A 3 19.14 -14.39 54.37
CA VAL A 3 19.42 -15.06 53.08
C VAL A 3 18.15 -15.42 52.32
N ARG A 4 17.05 -15.71 53.02
CA ARG A 4 15.74 -16.02 52.45
C ARG A 4 15.03 -14.78 51.88
N ARG A 5 15.34 -13.59 52.40
CA ARG A 5 14.84 -12.30 51.89
C ARG A 5 15.66 -11.79 50.68
N LEU A 6 16.94 -12.14 50.61
CA LEU A 6 17.79 -11.81 49.46
C LEU A 6 17.41 -12.61 48.23
N LEU A 7 17.01 -13.88 48.38
CA LEU A 7 16.55 -14.75 47.27
C LEU A 7 15.20 -14.29 46.68
N PHE A 8 14.35 -13.62 47.48
CA PHE A 8 13.07 -13.07 46.96
C PHE A 8 13.25 -11.76 46.19
N LEU A 9 14.31 -11.00 46.44
CA LEU A 9 14.62 -9.76 45.69
C LEU A 9 15.22 -10.04 44.31
N LEU A 10 15.85 -11.22 44.11
CA LEU A 10 16.39 -11.62 42.79
C LEU A 10 15.29 -12.05 41.81
N PHE A 11 14.09 -12.39 42.29
CA PHE A 11 12.97 -12.81 41.43
C PHE A 11 12.15 -11.64 40.88
N PHE A 12 12.40 -10.40 41.30
CA PHE A 12 11.72 -9.19 40.86
C PHE A 12 12.57 -8.25 39.99
N LEU A 13 13.67 -8.74 39.40
CA LEU A 13 14.28 -8.05 38.29
C LEU A 13 13.33 -8.26 37.07
N PRO A 14 12.60 -7.22 36.62
CA PRO A 14 11.90 -7.33 35.34
C PRO A 14 12.98 -7.63 34.30
N ALA A 15 12.94 -8.81 33.73
CA ALA A 15 13.66 -9.07 32.50
C ALA A 15 13.09 -8.10 31.47
N ILE A 16 13.70 -6.93 31.32
CA ILE A 16 13.47 -6.03 30.21
C ILE A 16 14.03 -6.79 29.01
N LEU A 17 13.22 -7.69 28.47
CA LEU A 17 13.37 -8.23 27.14
C LEU A 17 13.18 -7.03 26.18
N TYR A 18 14.23 -6.20 26.05
CA TYR A 18 14.36 -5.41 24.85
C TYR A 18 14.34 -6.43 23.72
N GLY A 19 13.25 -6.45 22.96
CA GLY A 19 13.18 -7.22 21.73
C GLY A 19 14.36 -6.78 20.87
N GLN A 20 15.46 -7.57 20.91
CA GLN A 20 16.63 -7.32 20.10
C GLN A 20 16.18 -7.51 18.64
N GLY A 21 15.96 -6.40 17.94
CA GLY A 21 15.68 -6.44 16.51
C GLY A 21 16.92 -6.96 15.78
N PHE A 22 16.68 -7.62 14.65
CA PHE A 22 17.74 -8.13 13.80
C PHE A 22 18.50 -7.02 13.09
N THR A 23 19.71 -7.36 12.62
CA THR A 23 20.61 -6.45 11.93
C THR A 23 20.96 -7.00 10.55
N ILE A 24 21.05 -6.14 9.55
CA ILE A 24 21.62 -6.44 8.24
C ILE A 24 22.83 -5.59 8.03
N ASN A 25 23.99 -6.24 7.81
CA ASN A 25 25.25 -5.57 7.50
C ASN A 25 25.72 -5.97 6.11
N GLY A 26 26.35 -5.04 5.39
CA GLY A 26 26.89 -5.36 4.10
C GLY A 26 27.71 -4.23 3.50
N LYS A 27 28.17 -4.48 2.26
CA LYS A 27 28.95 -3.56 1.45
C LYS A 27 28.34 -3.42 0.06
N ILE A 28 28.31 -2.21 -0.44
CA ILE A 28 27.85 -1.87 -1.78
C ILE A 28 29.06 -1.56 -2.62
N VAL A 29 29.17 -2.19 -3.77
CA VAL A 29 30.31 -2.01 -4.69
C VAL A 29 29.81 -1.74 -6.11
N SER A 30 30.57 -0.97 -6.86
CA SER A 30 30.34 -0.79 -8.29
C SER A 30 30.80 -2.02 -9.07
N LYS A 31 29.99 -2.51 -10.00
CA LYS A 31 30.32 -3.64 -10.87
C LYS A 31 31.54 -3.38 -11.74
N GLU A 32 31.69 -2.15 -12.22
CA GLU A 32 32.80 -1.77 -13.11
C GLU A 32 34.14 -1.61 -12.38
N SER A 33 34.11 -0.90 -11.25
CA SER A 33 35.37 -0.53 -10.57
C SER A 33 35.71 -1.46 -9.39
N GLY A 34 34.78 -2.27 -8.92
CA GLY A 34 34.89 -3.05 -7.68
C GLY A 34 35.04 -2.22 -6.41
N ARG A 35 34.97 -0.89 -6.51
CA ARG A 35 35.12 0.02 -5.38
C ARG A 35 33.81 0.19 -4.62
N GLY A 36 33.92 0.46 -3.31
CA GLY A 36 32.78 0.80 -2.49
C GLY A 36 32.04 2.04 -3.00
N LEU A 37 30.73 2.02 -2.98
CA LEU A 37 29.86 3.14 -3.36
C LEU A 37 29.45 3.92 -2.12
N ALA A 38 29.97 5.14 -1.99
CA ALA A 38 29.60 6.07 -0.94
C ALA A 38 28.24 6.72 -1.20
N GLY A 39 27.48 6.99 -0.14
CA GLY A 39 26.25 7.76 -0.23
C GLY A 39 25.08 7.02 -0.90
N ALA A 40 25.20 5.72 -1.15
CA ALA A 40 24.08 4.93 -1.64
C ALA A 40 22.98 4.81 -0.58
N SER A 41 21.73 5.02 -0.96
CA SER A 41 20.58 4.82 -0.08
C SER A 41 20.23 3.34 -0.01
N VAL A 42 20.19 2.77 1.20
CA VAL A 42 19.85 1.37 1.48
C VAL A 42 18.64 1.34 2.39
N PHE A 43 17.57 0.67 1.99
CA PHE A 43 16.36 0.63 2.80
C PHE A 43 15.53 -0.62 2.53
N LEU A 44 14.66 -0.94 3.48
CA LEU A 44 13.62 -1.94 3.30
C LEU A 44 12.35 -1.26 2.78
N SER A 45 11.89 -1.69 1.61
CA SER A 45 10.71 -1.09 0.97
C SER A 45 9.49 -1.17 1.89
N ASN A 46 8.67 -0.12 1.86
CA ASN A 46 7.47 0.04 2.69
C ASN A 46 7.71 0.17 4.20
N SER A 47 8.95 0.41 4.65
CA SER A 47 9.30 0.48 6.07
C SER A 47 9.88 1.83 6.46
N SER A 48 10.16 2.00 7.77
CA SER A 48 10.97 3.11 8.28
C SER A 48 12.46 2.75 8.39
N PHE A 49 12.86 1.57 7.97
CA PHE A 49 14.24 1.09 8.04
C PHE A 49 15.04 1.53 6.82
N GLY A 50 15.93 2.47 6.99
CA GLY A 50 16.81 2.98 5.95
C GLY A 50 18.12 3.53 6.51
N THR A 51 19.16 3.51 5.70
CA THR A 51 20.48 4.05 5.99
C THR A 51 21.17 4.52 4.72
N THR A 52 22.33 5.14 4.86
CA THR A 52 23.18 5.53 3.74
C THR A 52 24.55 4.86 3.91
N SER A 53 25.14 4.39 2.81
CA SER A 53 26.44 3.75 2.86
C SER A 53 27.55 4.75 3.19
N SER A 54 28.58 4.28 3.91
CA SER A 54 29.80 5.02 4.24
C SER A 54 30.65 5.33 3.01
N SER A 55 31.76 6.05 3.19
CA SER A 55 32.79 6.26 2.16
C SER A 55 33.34 4.98 1.54
N GLU A 56 33.40 3.90 2.31
CA GLU A 56 33.87 2.57 1.92
C GLU A 56 32.74 1.68 1.32
N GLY A 57 31.53 2.22 1.20
CA GLY A 57 30.34 1.50 0.75
C GLY A 57 29.70 0.60 1.80
N VAL A 58 30.10 0.66 3.07
CA VAL A 58 29.55 -0.18 4.15
C VAL A 58 28.23 0.40 4.63
N PHE A 59 27.25 -0.47 4.90
CA PHE A 59 25.97 -0.10 5.47
C PHE A 59 25.54 -1.03 6.60
N THR A 60 24.66 -0.53 7.47
CA THR A 60 24.02 -1.29 8.55
C THR A 60 22.58 -0.86 8.72
N LEU A 61 21.65 -1.82 8.69
CA LEU A 61 20.26 -1.67 9.06
C LEU A 61 20.04 -2.37 10.40
N ASN A 62 19.50 -1.66 11.40
CA ASN A 62 19.34 -2.15 12.77
C ASN A 62 17.87 -2.23 13.18
N ARG A 63 17.58 -2.99 14.25
CA ARG A 63 16.27 -3.09 14.91
C ARG A 63 15.17 -3.64 14.02
N LEU A 64 15.53 -4.52 13.09
CA LEU A 64 14.59 -5.09 12.13
C LEU A 64 13.67 -6.10 12.82
N LYS A 65 12.39 -6.04 12.48
CA LYS A 65 11.41 -7.07 12.88
C LYS A 65 11.54 -8.28 11.95
N PRO A 66 11.20 -9.49 12.43
CA PRO A 66 11.12 -10.65 11.55
C PRO A 66 10.02 -10.43 10.48
N GLY A 67 10.28 -10.91 9.27
CA GLY A 67 9.35 -10.77 8.14
C GLY A 67 10.05 -10.80 6.80
N GLN A 68 9.27 -10.83 5.73
CA GLN A 68 9.79 -10.67 4.39
C GLN A 68 9.86 -9.18 4.02
N TYR A 69 11.00 -8.77 3.46
CA TYR A 69 11.20 -7.41 3.00
C TYR A 69 11.80 -7.42 1.60
N THR A 70 11.62 -6.33 0.87
CA THR A 70 12.40 -6.03 -0.32
C THR A 70 13.51 -5.05 0.08
N LEU A 71 14.75 -5.53 0.09
CA LEU A 71 15.93 -4.69 0.25
C LEU A 71 16.13 -3.93 -1.05
N VAL A 72 16.18 -2.61 -0.95
CA VAL A 72 16.36 -1.70 -2.07
C VAL A 72 17.64 -0.91 -1.87
N VAL A 73 18.45 -0.81 -2.94
CA VAL A 73 19.62 0.06 -2.97
C VAL A 73 19.55 0.96 -4.19
N THR A 74 19.72 2.26 -3.96
CA THR A 74 19.77 3.27 -5.01
C THR A 74 21.03 4.12 -4.87
N ALA A 75 21.68 4.43 -5.99
CA ALA A 75 22.83 5.34 -6.06
C ALA A 75 22.76 6.12 -7.37
N VAL A 76 23.24 7.38 -7.34
CA VAL A 76 23.25 8.23 -8.54
C VAL A 76 24.14 7.59 -9.62
N GLY A 77 23.61 7.45 -10.83
CA GLY A 77 24.32 6.84 -11.96
C GLY A 77 24.27 5.30 -12.01
N PHE A 78 23.54 4.66 -11.07
CA PHE A 78 23.40 3.20 -11.02
C PHE A 78 21.95 2.77 -11.20
N ALA A 79 21.76 1.55 -11.70
CA ALA A 79 20.46 0.90 -11.74
C ALA A 79 20.00 0.55 -10.31
N GLU A 80 18.69 0.61 -10.08
CA GLU A 80 18.11 0.20 -8.79
C GLU A 80 18.37 -1.29 -8.54
N TYR A 81 18.86 -1.62 -7.34
CA TYR A 81 18.99 -3.00 -6.90
C TYR A 81 17.82 -3.34 -5.98
N ASN A 82 17.13 -4.43 -6.30
CA ASN A 82 16.02 -4.96 -5.51
C ASN A 82 16.24 -6.44 -5.21
N LYS A 83 16.13 -6.82 -3.95
CA LYS A 83 16.22 -8.22 -3.53
C LYS A 83 15.20 -8.51 -2.44
N VAL A 84 14.37 -9.51 -2.66
CA VAL A 84 13.51 -10.06 -1.59
C VAL A 84 14.38 -10.82 -0.61
N ILE A 85 14.24 -10.49 0.68
CA ILE A 85 14.98 -11.12 1.78
C ILE A 85 14.01 -11.52 2.89
N MET A 86 14.32 -12.61 3.57
CA MET A 86 13.63 -13.04 4.78
C MET A 86 14.50 -12.71 5.99
N VAL A 87 14.00 -11.82 6.85
CA VAL A 87 14.64 -11.46 8.11
C VAL A 87 14.08 -12.36 9.21
N ASN A 88 14.82 -13.37 9.60
CA ASN A 88 14.53 -14.27 10.72
C ASN A 88 15.75 -14.47 11.64
N GLY A 89 16.78 -13.66 11.44
CA GLY A 89 18.05 -13.61 12.15
C GLY A 89 18.90 -12.47 11.62
N ASP A 90 20.08 -12.25 12.21
CA ASP A 90 21.05 -11.31 11.70
C ASP A 90 21.61 -11.77 10.33
N ILE A 91 21.78 -10.84 9.42
CA ILE A 91 22.37 -11.07 8.10
C ILE A 91 23.66 -10.28 8.04
N ALA A 92 24.78 -10.98 8.00
CA ALA A 92 26.11 -10.38 7.94
C ALA A 92 26.73 -10.55 6.54
N ASP A 93 27.74 -9.72 6.25
CA ASP A 93 28.64 -9.81 5.08
C ASP A 93 27.94 -9.82 3.71
N MET A 94 26.78 -9.14 3.61
CA MET A 94 26.06 -9.03 2.34
C MET A 94 26.84 -8.12 1.39
N THR A 95 27.26 -8.65 0.24
CA THR A 95 27.86 -7.85 -0.84
C THR A 95 26.79 -7.55 -1.90
N ILE A 96 26.57 -6.26 -2.18
CA ILE A 96 25.63 -5.78 -3.20
C ILE A 96 26.43 -5.13 -4.31
N THR A 97 26.33 -5.70 -5.51
CA THR A 97 26.99 -5.19 -6.71
C THR A 97 26.00 -4.35 -7.51
N MET A 98 26.29 -3.06 -7.64
CA MET A 98 25.46 -2.12 -8.40
C MET A 98 25.94 -2.04 -9.84
N GLU A 99 25.02 -2.17 -10.78
CA GLU A 99 25.27 -1.99 -12.20
C GLU A 99 25.11 -0.52 -12.57
N PRO A 100 26.04 0.05 -13.36
CA PRO A 100 25.85 1.39 -13.90
C PRO A 100 24.53 1.46 -14.66
N ARG A 101 23.82 2.54 -14.50
CA ARG A 101 22.61 2.79 -15.28
C ARG A 101 23.04 3.06 -16.73
N ALA A 102 22.68 2.15 -17.64
CA ALA A 102 22.83 2.45 -19.05
C ALA A 102 22.03 3.73 -19.34
N ILE A 103 22.73 4.80 -19.73
CA ILE A 103 22.08 5.99 -20.29
C ILE A 103 21.57 5.56 -21.65
N MET A 104 20.43 4.87 -21.67
CA MET A 104 19.64 4.88 -22.87
C MET A 104 19.26 6.35 -23.05
N LEU A 105 19.89 6.99 -24.05
CA LEU A 105 19.36 8.21 -24.59
C LEU A 105 17.91 7.85 -24.93
N ARG A 106 17.00 8.10 -23.99
CA ARG A 106 15.59 8.13 -24.34
C ARG A 106 15.57 9.09 -25.51
N GLU A 107 15.27 8.57 -26.70
CA GLU A 107 14.90 9.40 -27.80
C GLU A 107 13.98 10.42 -27.17
N VAL A 108 14.45 11.66 -27.12
CA VAL A 108 13.66 12.78 -26.63
C VAL A 108 12.57 12.87 -27.68
N THR A 109 11.57 12.00 -27.54
CA THR A 109 10.29 12.27 -28.16
C THR A 109 9.89 13.57 -27.48
N ILE A 110 10.20 14.67 -28.20
CA ILE A 110 9.67 15.99 -27.89
C ILE A 110 8.15 15.90 -28.15
N SER A 111 7.48 15.07 -27.40
CA SER A 111 6.08 15.29 -27.10
C SER A 111 6.12 16.45 -26.12
N GLY A 112 6.20 17.65 -26.68
CA GLY A 112 6.19 18.89 -25.92
C GLY A 112 4.93 18.94 -25.09
N THR A 113 4.95 18.23 -23.97
CA THR A 113 3.89 18.33 -22.96
C THR A 113 3.93 19.77 -22.52
N SER A 114 2.95 20.55 -22.96
CA SER A 114 2.90 21.97 -22.59
C SER A 114 2.93 22.07 -21.06
N ARG A 115 3.46 23.16 -20.54
CA ARG A 115 3.41 23.44 -19.09
C ARG A 115 1.97 23.30 -18.54
N ALA A 116 0.99 23.70 -19.34
CA ALA A 116 -0.43 23.57 -19.00
C ALA A 116 -0.86 22.10 -18.90
N ASP A 117 -0.44 21.26 -19.84
CA ASP A 117 -0.73 19.81 -19.82
C ASP A 117 -0.05 19.11 -18.64
N TRP A 118 1.21 19.45 -18.37
CA TRP A 118 1.91 18.92 -17.21
C TRP A 118 1.19 19.30 -15.90
N ASN A 119 0.80 20.56 -15.72
CA ASN A 119 0.08 21.02 -14.53
C ASN A 119 -1.27 20.30 -14.37
N ARG A 120 -2.02 20.11 -15.46
CA ARG A 120 -3.28 19.34 -15.45
C ARG A 120 -3.05 17.89 -15.04
N ASN A 121 -2.06 17.22 -15.62
CA ASN A 121 -1.73 15.83 -15.31
C ASN A 121 -1.24 15.68 -13.87
N TYR A 122 -0.44 16.64 -13.38
CA TYR A 122 -0.02 16.66 -11.98
C TYR A 122 -1.19 16.85 -11.01
N ALA A 123 -2.15 17.71 -11.33
CA ALA A 123 -3.34 17.87 -10.49
C ALA A 123 -4.17 16.56 -10.40
N LEU A 124 -4.36 15.87 -11.54
CA LEU A 124 -5.01 14.56 -11.58
C LEU A 124 -4.22 13.52 -10.77
N PHE A 125 -2.91 13.44 -11.01
CA PHE A 125 -2.02 12.54 -10.28
C PHE A 125 -2.09 12.78 -8.78
N LYS A 126 -2.00 14.04 -8.34
CA LYS A 126 -2.04 14.39 -6.93
C LYS A 126 -3.33 13.89 -6.27
N GLY A 127 -4.48 14.10 -6.89
CA GLY A 127 -5.76 13.63 -6.35
C GLY A 127 -5.84 12.10 -6.25
N GLU A 128 -5.36 11.39 -7.27
CA GLU A 128 -5.41 9.93 -7.31
C GLU A 128 -4.34 9.25 -6.45
N PHE A 129 -3.14 9.81 -6.38
CA PHE A 129 -2.00 9.19 -5.71
C PHE A 129 -1.89 9.61 -4.24
N ILE A 130 -2.03 10.91 -3.94
CA ILE A 130 -1.98 11.43 -2.56
C ILE A 130 -3.31 11.20 -1.86
N GLY A 131 -4.42 11.38 -2.57
CA GLY A 131 -5.78 11.34 -2.03
C GLY A 131 -6.43 12.72 -1.96
N THR A 132 -7.67 12.73 -1.48
CA THR A 132 -8.49 13.95 -1.32
C THR A 132 -9.08 14.07 0.09
N ASP A 133 -8.75 13.11 0.96
CA ASP A 133 -9.17 13.06 2.37
C ASP A 133 -8.53 14.18 3.22
N GLU A 134 -8.90 14.25 4.50
CA GLU A 134 -8.39 15.27 5.41
C GLU A 134 -6.86 15.20 5.61
N ASN A 135 -6.28 13.99 5.61
CA ASN A 135 -4.84 13.84 5.73
C ASN A 135 -4.12 14.29 4.46
N ALA A 136 -4.74 14.09 3.27
CA ALA A 136 -4.20 14.52 1.99
C ALA A 136 -4.05 16.05 1.90
N LYS A 137 -4.93 16.82 2.56
CA LYS A 137 -4.83 18.28 2.64
C LYS A 137 -3.56 18.76 3.33
N GLU A 138 -3.02 17.95 4.25
CA GLU A 138 -1.78 18.22 4.97
C GLU A 138 -0.54 17.60 4.29
N CYS A 139 -0.71 16.98 3.10
CA CYS A 139 0.40 16.43 2.33
C CYS A 139 0.99 17.47 1.36
N VAL A 140 2.32 17.59 1.36
CA VAL A 140 3.07 18.47 0.48
C VAL A 140 4.05 17.66 -0.36
N VAL A 141 3.94 17.74 -1.68
CA VAL A 141 4.94 17.19 -2.60
C VAL A 141 6.08 18.19 -2.74
N ILE A 142 7.30 17.79 -2.34
CA ILE A 142 8.47 18.67 -2.26
C ILE A 142 9.10 18.89 -3.64
N ASN A 143 9.21 17.84 -4.45
CA ASN A 143 9.91 17.84 -5.73
C ASN A 143 9.05 17.29 -6.89
N PRO A 144 7.89 17.89 -7.21
CA PRO A 144 6.96 17.32 -8.19
C PRO A 144 7.55 17.19 -9.60
N LYS A 145 8.66 17.88 -9.91
CA LYS A 145 9.28 17.90 -11.23
C LYS A 145 10.01 16.59 -11.60
N VAL A 146 10.22 15.68 -10.64
CA VAL A 146 10.75 14.33 -10.92
C VAL A 146 9.75 13.42 -11.63
N LEU A 147 8.47 13.86 -11.74
CA LEU A 147 7.41 13.07 -12.34
C LEU A 147 7.34 13.27 -13.86
N ASP A 148 7.36 12.15 -14.58
CA ASP A 148 7.03 12.07 -15.99
C ASP A 148 5.57 11.63 -16.17
N PHE A 149 4.85 12.29 -17.08
CA PHE A 149 3.45 12.03 -17.34
C PHE A 149 3.16 11.69 -18.78
N THR A 150 2.31 10.68 -18.99
CA THR A 150 1.67 10.38 -20.28
C THR A 150 0.15 10.28 -20.07
N TYR A 151 -0.62 11.12 -20.79
CA TYR A 151 -2.08 11.03 -20.77
C TYR A 151 -2.63 10.51 -22.09
N ARG A 152 -3.26 9.34 -22.05
CA ARG A 152 -3.89 8.69 -23.21
C ARG A 152 -5.36 9.12 -23.30
N LYS A 153 -5.65 10.14 -24.12
CA LYS A 153 -7.00 10.73 -24.25
C LYS A 153 -8.07 9.70 -24.62
N SER A 154 -7.79 8.79 -25.57
CA SER A 154 -8.75 7.78 -26.04
C SER A 154 -9.15 6.77 -24.97
N LYS A 155 -8.27 6.51 -24.01
CA LYS A 155 -8.48 5.58 -22.89
C LYS A 155 -8.74 6.31 -21.57
N GLN A 156 -8.68 7.63 -21.53
CA GLN A 156 -8.75 8.44 -20.31
C GLN A 156 -7.84 7.92 -19.20
N THR A 157 -6.64 7.45 -19.59
CA THR A 157 -5.67 6.85 -18.67
C THR A 157 -4.51 7.80 -18.47
N LEU A 158 -4.24 8.15 -17.21
CA LEU A 158 -3.03 8.84 -16.80
C LEU A 158 -1.99 7.83 -16.38
N ILE A 159 -0.80 7.90 -16.97
CA ILE A 159 0.38 7.11 -16.61
C ILE A 159 1.42 8.06 -16.03
N ALA A 160 2.10 7.64 -14.96
CA ALA A 160 3.20 8.38 -14.37
C ALA A 160 4.32 7.45 -13.90
N SER A 161 5.54 7.98 -13.86
CA SER A 161 6.73 7.34 -13.27
C SER A 161 7.71 8.40 -12.79
N SER A 162 8.72 7.99 -12.04
CA SER A 162 9.83 8.85 -11.64
C SER A 162 11.14 8.07 -11.65
N ASP A 163 12.21 8.70 -12.10
CA ASP A 163 13.57 8.15 -12.06
C ASP A 163 14.27 8.45 -10.73
N GLU A 164 13.74 9.41 -9.98
CA GLU A 164 14.22 9.85 -8.67
C GLU A 164 13.13 9.69 -7.62
N PHE A 165 13.50 9.74 -6.35
CA PHE A 165 12.50 9.72 -5.29
C PHE A 165 11.55 10.92 -5.39
N LEU A 166 10.27 10.64 -5.53
CA LEU A 166 9.20 11.59 -5.23
C LEU A 166 9.13 11.75 -3.71
N ILE A 167 9.35 12.95 -3.22
CA ILE A 167 9.36 13.26 -1.78
C ILE A 167 8.04 13.91 -1.40
N VAL A 168 7.32 13.27 -0.48
CA VAL A 168 6.05 13.76 0.04
C VAL A 168 6.14 13.90 1.56
N GLU A 169 5.91 15.09 2.08
CA GLU A 169 5.72 15.29 3.53
C GLU A 169 4.25 15.18 3.88
N ASN A 170 3.92 14.15 4.63
CA ASN A 170 2.60 13.95 5.22
C ASN A 170 2.61 14.51 6.66
N LYS A 171 2.20 15.74 6.82
CA LYS A 171 2.18 16.43 8.13
C LYS A 171 1.07 15.92 9.02
N ALA A 172 0.04 15.30 8.46
CA ALA A 172 -1.05 14.68 9.21
C ALA A 172 -0.58 13.45 9.98
N LEU A 173 0.22 12.59 9.34
CA LEU A 173 0.77 11.38 9.95
C LEU A 173 2.21 11.56 10.47
N GLY A 174 2.85 12.71 10.18
CA GLY A 174 4.21 13.00 10.63
C GLY A 174 5.28 12.16 9.94
N TYR A 175 5.12 11.87 8.65
CA TYR A 175 6.09 11.15 7.84
C TYR A 175 6.53 11.95 6.62
N ARG A 176 7.83 11.87 6.31
CA ARG A 176 8.35 12.11 4.97
C ARG A 176 8.41 10.78 4.24
N VAL A 177 7.69 10.66 3.14
CA VAL A 177 7.69 9.47 2.30
C VAL A 177 8.56 9.74 1.09
N LYS A 178 9.62 8.95 0.92
CA LYS A 178 10.46 8.90 -0.28
C LYS A 178 9.95 7.76 -1.14
N PHE A 179 9.32 8.07 -2.25
CA PHE A 179 8.69 7.08 -3.13
C PHE A 179 9.38 7.04 -4.49
N LEU A 180 10.04 5.94 -4.82
CA LEU A 180 10.54 5.68 -6.16
C LEU A 180 9.39 5.08 -6.97
N LEU A 181 8.77 5.90 -7.82
CA LEU A 181 7.53 5.53 -8.53
C LEU A 181 7.86 4.86 -9.85
N ASN A 182 7.90 3.53 -9.86
CA ASN A 182 8.23 2.75 -11.06
C ASN A 182 7.09 2.76 -12.08
N ALA A 183 5.84 2.69 -11.62
CA ALA A 183 4.66 2.75 -12.46
C ALA A 183 3.47 3.32 -11.68
N PHE A 184 2.67 4.12 -12.37
CA PHE A 184 1.36 4.59 -11.93
C PHE A 184 0.41 4.57 -13.12
N SER A 185 -0.79 4.06 -12.92
CA SER A 185 -1.85 4.09 -13.91
C SER A 185 -3.19 4.35 -13.26
N SER A 186 -3.87 5.40 -13.71
CA SER A 186 -5.25 5.71 -13.34
C SER A 186 -6.13 5.65 -14.59
N ASP A 187 -6.97 4.63 -14.65
CA ASP A 187 -7.96 4.43 -15.72
C ASP A 187 -9.32 4.93 -15.25
N LYS A 188 -9.77 6.04 -15.82
CA LYS A 188 -11.03 6.69 -15.45
C LYS A 188 -12.26 5.95 -16.00
N ILE A 189 -12.07 5.15 -17.06
CA ILE A 189 -13.16 4.39 -17.68
C ILE A 189 -13.52 3.20 -16.79
N GLU A 190 -12.50 2.41 -16.42
CA GLU A 190 -12.69 1.22 -15.60
C GLU A 190 -12.74 1.56 -14.09
N GLY A 191 -12.43 2.81 -13.70
CA GLY A 191 -12.32 3.22 -12.31
C GLY A 191 -11.20 2.49 -11.56
N ARG A 192 -10.11 2.14 -12.28
CA ARG A 192 -9.01 1.35 -11.74
C ARG A 192 -7.78 2.21 -11.51
N LEU A 193 -7.23 2.12 -10.32
CA LEU A 193 -5.96 2.73 -9.94
C LEU A 193 -4.96 1.65 -9.58
N SER A 194 -3.76 1.75 -10.14
CA SER A 194 -2.63 0.91 -9.77
C SER A 194 -1.35 1.73 -9.70
N TYR A 195 -0.48 1.42 -8.76
CA TYR A 195 0.87 1.99 -8.70
C TYR A 195 1.84 1.01 -8.06
N GLN A 196 3.08 1.05 -8.53
CA GLN A 196 4.18 0.20 -8.07
C GLN A 196 5.42 1.06 -7.82
N GLY A 197 6.20 0.65 -6.85
CA GLY A 197 7.45 1.33 -6.51
C GLY A 197 7.89 1.07 -5.09
N SER A 198 9.11 1.48 -4.80
CA SER A 198 9.74 1.32 -3.49
C SER A 198 9.58 2.58 -2.67
N ARG A 199 9.29 2.46 -1.38
CA ARG A 199 9.07 3.61 -0.50
C ARG A 199 9.75 3.44 0.85
N LEU A 200 10.30 4.55 1.33
CA LEU A 200 10.92 4.69 2.64
C LEU A 200 10.14 5.75 3.42
N PHE A 201 9.83 5.45 4.67
CA PHE A 201 9.20 6.39 5.59
C PHE A 201 10.22 6.93 6.57
N GLU A 202 10.33 8.25 6.69
CA GLU A 202 11.15 8.93 7.68
C GLU A 202 10.22 9.73 8.60
N GLU A 203 10.36 9.59 9.91
CA GLU A 203 9.56 10.39 10.83
C GLU A 203 9.99 11.86 10.77
N LEU A 204 9.01 12.77 10.65
CA LEU A 204 9.27 14.20 10.69
C LEU A 204 9.65 14.64 12.11
N PRO A 205 10.51 15.67 12.24
CA PRO A 205 10.79 16.27 13.55
C PRO A 205 9.50 16.90 14.11
N GLY A 206 9.25 16.67 15.41
CA GLY A 206 8.06 17.20 16.06
C GLY A 206 8.17 17.18 17.57
N SER A 207 7.45 18.09 18.24
CA SER A 207 7.31 18.09 19.68
C SER A 207 6.58 16.84 20.19
N ALA A 208 6.70 16.50 21.47
CA ALA A 208 5.98 15.38 22.09
C ALA A 208 4.45 15.48 21.87
N ALA A 209 3.89 16.68 21.99
CA ALA A 209 2.47 16.92 21.74
C ALA A 209 2.07 16.66 20.28
N GLN A 210 2.93 17.02 19.33
CA GLN A 210 2.71 16.79 17.91
C GLN A 210 2.82 15.29 17.59
N LYS A 211 3.81 14.59 18.13
CA LYS A 211 3.95 13.14 17.96
C LYS A 211 2.74 12.38 18.51
N LYS A 212 2.16 12.83 19.63
CA LYS A 212 0.91 12.27 20.15
C LYS A 212 -0.27 12.47 19.20
N LYS A 213 -0.39 13.63 18.55
CA LYS A 213 -1.42 13.88 17.53
C LYS A 213 -1.22 12.97 16.32
N TRP A 214 0.02 12.81 15.85
CA TRP A 214 0.35 11.88 14.76
C TRP A 214 -0.01 10.44 15.11
N GLN A 215 0.30 10.00 16.36
CA GLN A 215 -0.03 8.64 16.80
C GLN A 215 -1.54 8.37 16.69
N VAL A 216 -2.38 9.29 17.15
CA VAL A 216 -3.85 9.15 17.05
C VAL A 216 -4.31 9.02 15.58
N LYS A 217 -3.76 9.83 14.66
CA LYS A 217 -4.10 9.75 13.24
C LYS A 217 -3.56 8.47 12.59
N ARG A 218 -2.36 8.03 12.96
CA ARG A 218 -1.77 6.75 12.52
C ARG A 218 -2.62 5.57 12.98
N ASP A 219 -3.06 5.56 14.23
CA ASP A 219 -3.94 4.53 14.76
C ASP A 219 -5.26 4.48 14.00
N ARG A 220 -5.84 5.64 13.68
CA ARG A 220 -7.05 5.72 12.86
C ARG A 220 -6.83 5.16 11.44
N ALA A 221 -5.70 5.44 10.81
CA ALA A 221 -5.33 4.89 9.51
C ALA A 221 -5.05 3.38 9.57
N TYR A 222 -4.56 2.88 10.71
CA TYR A 222 -4.24 1.47 10.91
C TYR A 222 -5.50 0.62 11.14
N TYR A 223 -6.33 0.98 12.15
CA TYR A 223 -7.48 0.18 12.53
C TYR A 223 -8.51 0.12 11.39
N GLY A 224 -8.94 -1.08 11.02
CA GLY A 224 -9.82 -1.35 9.89
C GLY A 224 -9.13 -1.42 8.53
N SER A 225 -7.83 -1.10 8.42
CA SER A 225 -7.07 -1.19 7.17
C SER A 225 -6.82 -2.64 6.73
N SER A 226 -6.39 -2.82 5.48
CA SER A 226 -5.95 -4.13 4.97
C SER A 226 -4.74 -4.67 5.75
N MET A 227 -3.79 -3.82 6.16
CA MET A 227 -2.66 -4.21 7.01
C MET A 227 -3.14 -4.77 8.35
N HIS A 228 -4.10 -4.10 9.00
CA HIS A 228 -4.71 -4.58 10.24
C HIS A 228 -5.40 -5.94 10.03
N PHE A 229 -6.16 -6.08 8.95
CA PHE A 229 -6.83 -7.33 8.60
C PHE A 229 -5.85 -8.50 8.42
N PHE A 230 -4.82 -8.34 7.59
CA PHE A 230 -3.85 -9.42 7.33
C PHE A 230 -3.06 -9.80 8.58
N ARG A 231 -2.69 -8.85 9.45
CA ARG A 231 -2.09 -9.13 10.76
C ARG A 231 -3.03 -9.92 11.67
N SER A 232 -4.30 -9.53 11.71
CA SER A 232 -5.33 -10.21 12.51
C SER A 232 -5.63 -11.61 11.97
N LEU A 233 -5.61 -11.78 10.65
CA LEU A 233 -5.74 -13.08 9.99
C LEU A 233 -4.58 -14.00 10.37
N TYR A 234 -3.33 -13.53 10.25
CA TYR A 234 -2.14 -14.26 10.66
C TYR A 234 -2.19 -14.69 12.12
N GLN A 235 -2.64 -13.80 13.02
CA GLN A 235 -2.73 -14.06 14.46
C GLN A 235 -3.97 -14.86 14.87
N ASN A 236 -4.84 -15.24 13.94
CA ASN A 236 -6.13 -15.88 14.20
C ASN A 236 -7.03 -15.03 15.15
N LYS A 237 -7.04 -13.72 14.97
CA LYS A 237 -7.74 -12.76 15.84
C LYS A 237 -8.79 -11.92 15.10
N LEU A 238 -9.24 -12.31 13.91
CA LEU A 238 -10.16 -11.51 13.09
C LEU A 238 -11.36 -11.00 13.91
N ASN A 239 -12.07 -11.88 14.60
CA ASN A 239 -13.26 -11.51 15.39
C ASN A 239 -12.90 -10.60 16.58
N GLN A 240 -11.80 -10.86 17.28
CA GLN A 240 -11.35 -10.06 18.42
C GLN A 240 -10.99 -8.64 17.99
N GLU A 241 -10.39 -8.51 16.82
CA GLU A 241 -10.02 -7.23 16.21
C GLU A 241 -11.19 -6.53 15.51
N GLY A 242 -12.37 -7.18 15.46
CA GLY A 242 -13.62 -6.59 14.94
C GLY A 242 -13.89 -6.87 13.47
N PHE A 243 -13.17 -7.80 12.87
CA PHE A 243 -13.42 -8.24 11.50
C PHE A 243 -14.37 -9.43 11.45
N GLU A 244 -15.28 -9.40 10.49
CA GLU A 244 -16.09 -10.55 10.08
C GLU A 244 -15.91 -10.76 8.58
N THR A 245 -15.75 -12.02 8.17
CA THR A 245 -15.55 -12.39 6.77
C THR A 245 -16.64 -13.30 6.28
N ARG A 246 -17.14 -13.06 5.06
CA ARG A 246 -18.20 -13.84 4.42
C ARG A 246 -17.90 -14.07 2.94
N ARG A 247 -18.43 -15.16 2.38
CA ARG A 247 -18.42 -15.37 0.94
C ARG A 247 -19.42 -14.41 0.29
N LEU A 248 -19.03 -13.81 -0.81
CA LEU A 248 -19.90 -13.03 -1.67
C LEU A 248 -19.88 -13.64 -3.08
N SER A 249 -21.07 -13.90 -3.62
CA SER A 249 -21.28 -14.25 -5.03
C SER A 249 -21.89 -13.08 -5.75
N ARG A 250 -21.43 -12.82 -6.98
CA ARG A 250 -21.89 -11.71 -7.83
C ARG A 250 -22.18 -12.18 -9.23
N GLU A 251 -23.27 -11.75 -9.78
CA GLU A 251 -23.65 -11.99 -11.17
C GLU A 251 -23.77 -10.65 -11.90
N GLN A 252 -22.99 -10.48 -12.95
CA GLN A 252 -23.08 -9.30 -13.80
C GLN A 252 -24.28 -9.44 -14.74
N ASP A 253 -24.92 -8.31 -15.09
CA ASP A 253 -25.89 -8.27 -16.16
C ASP A 253 -25.21 -8.60 -17.50
N PRO A 254 -25.52 -9.74 -18.13
CA PRO A 254 -24.89 -10.14 -19.38
C PRO A 254 -25.22 -9.18 -20.54
N MET A 255 -26.31 -8.42 -20.43
CA MET A 255 -26.73 -7.43 -21.43
C MET A 255 -26.13 -6.05 -21.18
N ARG A 256 -25.43 -5.84 -20.05
CA ARG A 256 -24.81 -4.56 -19.75
C ARG A 256 -23.62 -4.30 -20.66
N PRO A 257 -23.63 -3.20 -21.43
CA PRO A 257 -22.45 -2.80 -22.20
C PRO A 257 -21.23 -2.56 -21.31
N SER A 258 -20.03 -2.77 -21.86
CA SER A 258 -18.79 -2.47 -21.13
C SER A 258 -18.71 -1.00 -20.71
N ALA A 259 -17.97 -0.72 -19.63
CA ALA A 259 -17.76 0.64 -19.13
C ALA A 259 -17.24 1.57 -20.24
N ALA A 260 -16.36 1.08 -21.10
CA ALA A 260 -15.84 1.83 -22.26
C ALA A 260 -16.93 2.24 -23.24
N ILE A 261 -17.88 1.33 -23.55
CA ILE A 261 -19.01 1.64 -24.44
C ILE A 261 -19.92 2.68 -23.78
N ILE A 262 -20.26 2.50 -22.49
CA ILE A 262 -21.13 3.42 -21.76
C ILE A 262 -20.51 4.83 -21.76
N GLN A 263 -19.23 4.96 -21.43
CA GLN A 263 -18.55 6.26 -21.41
C GLN A 263 -18.45 6.88 -22.81
N LYS A 264 -18.11 6.11 -23.82
CA LYS A 264 -18.08 6.59 -25.21
C LYS A 264 -19.44 7.17 -25.63
N LYS A 265 -20.52 6.48 -25.25
CA LYS A 265 -21.89 6.96 -25.55
C LYS A 265 -22.24 8.21 -24.76
N MET A 266 -21.88 8.29 -23.48
CA MET A 266 -22.06 9.51 -22.70
C MET A 266 -21.33 10.70 -23.32
N GLN A 267 -20.08 10.53 -23.77
CA GLN A 267 -19.32 11.58 -24.45
C GLN A 267 -19.96 11.98 -25.78
N GLN A 268 -20.44 11.00 -26.56
CA GLN A 268 -21.10 11.24 -27.84
C GLN A 268 -22.33 12.13 -27.69
N PHE A 269 -23.10 11.94 -26.63
CA PHE A 269 -24.36 12.65 -26.43
C PHE A 269 -24.24 13.87 -25.49
N ASN A 270 -23.09 14.08 -24.86
CA ASN A 270 -22.85 15.23 -23.98
C ASN A 270 -22.91 16.56 -24.77
N GLY A 271 -23.76 17.48 -24.31
CA GLY A 271 -23.94 18.79 -24.95
C GLY A 271 -24.71 18.76 -26.28
N THR A 272 -25.29 17.61 -26.67
CA THR A 272 -26.18 17.50 -27.83
C THR A 272 -27.63 17.73 -27.43
N MET A 273 -28.52 17.95 -28.46
CA MET A 273 -29.99 18.01 -28.23
C MET A 273 -30.59 16.66 -27.80
N MET A 274 -29.83 15.57 -27.88
CA MET A 274 -30.30 14.20 -27.50
C MET A 274 -30.16 13.97 -26.00
N ARG A 275 -30.84 14.79 -25.20
CA ARG A 275 -30.79 14.73 -23.75
C ARG A 275 -31.23 13.38 -23.18
N ASP A 276 -32.26 12.74 -23.74
CA ASP A 276 -32.76 11.44 -23.29
C ASP A 276 -31.74 10.34 -23.52
N SER A 277 -31.03 10.37 -24.65
CA SER A 277 -29.94 9.43 -24.93
C SER A 277 -28.77 9.62 -23.94
N PHE A 278 -28.40 10.86 -23.62
CA PHE A 278 -27.41 11.14 -22.61
C PHE A 278 -27.85 10.60 -21.22
N MET A 279 -29.08 10.89 -20.82
CA MET A 279 -29.62 10.45 -19.52
C MET A 279 -29.73 8.95 -19.41
N TYR A 280 -30.10 8.23 -20.48
CA TYR A 280 -30.07 6.76 -20.51
C TYR A 280 -28.69 6.21 -20.17
N TRP A 281 -27.64 6.68 -20.85
CA TRP A 281 -26.26 6.21 -20.64
C TRP A 281 -25.71 6.67 -19.27
N TYR A 282 -26.07 7.87 -18.84
CA TYR A 282 -25.74 8.38 -17.52
C TYR A 282 -26.36 7.55 -16.39
N ASN A 283 -27.63 7.20 -16.50
CA ASN A 283 -28.31 6.32 -15.54
C ASN A 283 -27.69 4.92 -15.54
N LEU A 284 -27.38 4.39 -16.71
CA LEU A 284 -26.69 3.10 -16.85
C LEU A 284 -25.29 3.15 -16.22
N TYR A 285 -24.54 4.23 -16.42
CA TYR A 285 -23.26 4.45 -15.77
C TYR A 285 -23.39 4.44 -14.23
N ASN A 286 -24.42 5.07 -13.69
CA ASN A 286 -24.63 5.18 -12.25
C ASN A 286 -25.35 3.96 -11.63
N SER A 287 -25.96 3.08 -12.42
CA SER A 287 -26.57 1.86 -11.90
C SER A 287 -25.52 0.82 -11.48
N PRO A 288 -25.82 -0.05 -10.50
CA PRO A 288 -24.92 -1.14 -10.11
C PRO A 288 -24.54 -2.03 -11.29
N LYS A 289 -23.32 -2.58 -11.27
CA LYS A 289 -22.82 -3.51 -12.29
C LYS A 289 -23.42 -4.92 -12.17
N TYR A 290 -23.84 -5.28 -10.97
CA TYR A 290 -24.29 -6.62 -10.62
C TYR A 290 -25.79 -6.64 -10.45
N VAL A 291 -26.46 -7.58 -11.12
CA VAL A 291 -27.92 -7.80 -11.03
C VAL A 291 -28.28 -8.63 -9.81
N HIS A 292 -27.43 -9.57 -9.46
CA HIS A 292 -27.57 -10.39 -8.27
C HIS A 292 -26.30 -10.38 -7.44
N GLN A 293 -26.45 -10.15 -6.14
CA GLN A 293 -25.38 -10.26 -5.18
C GLN A 293 -25.90 -10.99 -3.94
N LYS A 294 -25.17 -12.01 -3.50
CA LYS A 294 -25.57 -12.85 -2.35
C LYS A 294 -24.39 -12.99 -1.40
N ILE A 295 -24.59 -12.58 -0.15
CA ILE A 295 -23.65 -12.76 0.94
C ILE A 295 -24.05 -14.02 1.71
N SER A 296 -23.07 -14.89 2.01
CA SER A 296 -23.31 -16.07 2.87
C SER A 296 -23.76 -15.63 4.26
N THR A 297 -24.73 -16.33 4.84
CA THR A 297 -25.14 -16.12 6.23
C THR A 297 -24.11 -16.65 7.23
N ILE A 298 -23.26 -17.60 6.80
CA ILE A 298 -22.25 -18.23 7.64
C ILE A 298 -20.95 -17.46 7.46
N PRO A 299 -20.39 -16.87 8.54
CA PRO A 299 -19.06 -16.26 8.49
C PRO A 299 -17.97 -17.31 8.26
N TRP A 300 -16.88 -16.90 7.61
CA TRP A 300 -15.66 -17.68 7.56
C TRP A 300 -14.71 -17.30 8.69
N PHE A 301 -13.98 -18.30 9.18
CA PHE A 301 -12.95 -18.12 10.20
C PHE A 301 -11.56 -18.06 9.56
N SER A 302 -10.59 -17.53 10.31
CA SER A 302 -9.20 -17.38 9.84
C SER A 302 -8.62 -18.68 9.28
N LEU A 303 -8.88 -19.82 9.91
CA LEU A 303 -8.35 -21.14 9.50
C LEU A 303 -8.91 -21.60 8.15
N GLU A 304 -10.07 -21.13 7.74
CA GLU A 304 -10.67 -21.48 6.44
C GLU A 304 -10.01 -20.68 5.31
N LEU A 305 -9.53 -19.48 5.62
CA LEU A 305 -8.93 -18.55 4.67
C LEU A 305 -7.41 -18.71 4.57
N LEU A 306 -6.74 -19.05 5.70
CA LEU A 306 -5.30 -19.04 5.84
C LEU A 306 -4.66 -20.35 5.39
N ARG A 307 -3.59 -20.27 4.61
CA ARG A 307 -2.71 -21.38 4.23
C ARG A 307 -1.26 -20.98 4.45
N ASN A 308 -0.40 -21.98 4.62
CA ASN A 308 1.04 -21.76 4.60
C ASN A 308 1.47 -21.36 3.19
N GLY A 309 2.35 -20.39 3.10
CA GLY A 309 2.96 -19.97 1.84
C GLY A 309 4.11 -20.91 1.42
N PRO A 310 4.70 -20.62 0.24
CA PRO A 310 5.77 -21.44 -0.33
C PRO A 310 7.11 -21.35 0.44
N GLN A 311 7.25 -20.39 1.32
CA GLN A 311 8.46 -20.16 2.12
C GLN A 311 8.10 -19.88 3.58
N PRO A 312 8.95 -20.24 4.55
CA PRO A 312 8.75 -19.88 5.95
C PRO A 312 8.59 -18.36 6.11
N GLY A 313 7.57 -17.95 6.86
CA GLY A 313 7.25 -16.52 7.08
C GLY A 313 6.31 -15.90 6.05
N LEU A 314 5.96 -16.63 4.99
CA LEU A 314 4.90 -16.29 4.07
C LEU A 314 3.65 -17.12 4.34
N TYR A 315 2.52 -16.51 4.12
CA TYR A 315 1.18 -17.07 4.24
C TYR A 315 0.39 -16.75 2.99
N ALA A 316 -0.62 -17.57 2.72
CA ALA A 316 -1.53 -17.32 1.62
C ALA A 316 -2.95 -17.16 2.16
N ILE A 317 -3.67 -16.18 1.65
CA ILE A 317 -5.13 -16.12 1.76
C ILE A 317 -5.72 -16.73 0.49
N THR A 318 -6.73 -17.60 0.65
CA THR A 318 -7.44 -18.23 -0.48
C THR A 318 -8.94 -18.31 -0.17
N PHE A 319 -9.74 -18.03 -1.18
CA PHE A 319 -11.20 -18.13 -1.12
C PHE A 319 -11.75 -18.20 -2.55
N PRO A 320 -12.92 -18.83 -2.78
CA PRO A 320 -13.59 -18.78 -4.09
C PRO A 320 -14.33 -17.46 -4.28
N GLU A 321 -14.46 -17.03 -5.53
CA GLU A 321 -15.20 -15.83 -5.96
C GLU A 321 -14.71 -14.54 -5.27
N TYR A 322 -15.44 -14.05 -4.25
CA TYR A 322 -15.16 -12.79 -3.57
C TYR A 322 -15.20 -12.98 -2.05
N LEU A 323 -14.28 -12.32 -1.36
CA LEU A 323 -14.30 -12.21 0.10
C LEU A 323 -14.92 -10.87 0.51
N TYR A 324 -16.01 -10.94 1.24
CA TYR A 324 -16.69 -9.80 1.84
C TYR A 324 -16.20 -9.62 3.27
N VAL A 325 -15.55 -8.51 3.57
CA VAL A 325 -14.95 -8.19 4.87
C VAL A 325 -15.70 -7.04 5.50
N ILE A 326 -16.20 -7.26 6.70
CA ILE A 326 -16.91 -6.26 7.51
C ILE A 326 -16.00 -5.88 8.67
N TYR A 327 -15.76 -4.58 8.88
CA TYR A 327 -15.08 -4.06 10.06
C TYR A 327 -16.09 -3.41 11.00
N LYS A 328 -16.41 -4.09 12.11
CA LYS A 328 -17.53 -3.74 12.99
C LYS A 328 -17.26 -2.59 13.97
N LYS A 329 -16.01 -2.16 14.11
CA LYS A 329 -15.61 -1.09 15.06
C LYS A 329 -15.66 0.31 14.43
N ARG A 330 -16.06 0.44 13.17
CA ARG A 330 -16.19 1.72 12.48
C ARG A 330 -17.35 1.71 11.50
N GLU A 331 -18.09 2.83 11.47
CA GLU A 331 -19.17 3.03 10.53
C GLU A 331 -18.65 3.66 9.23
N GLU A 332 -19.23 3.24 8.11
CA GLU A 332 -18.96 3.77 6.80
C GLU A 332 -19.68 5.11 6.61
N THR A 333 -18.95 6.09 6.14
CA THR A 333 -19.48 7.44 5.89
C THR A 333 -19.78 7.72 4.41
N GLU A 334 -19.41 6.80 3.53
CA GLU A 334 -19.60 6.94 2.09
C GLU A 334 -20.36 5.74 1.49
N ALA A 335 -21.11 5.99 0.43
CA ALA A 335 -21.78 4.94 -0.32
C ALA A 335 -20.90 4.48 -1.50
N PHE A 336 -20.73 3.18 -1.65
CA PHE A 336 -20.07 2.56 -2.79
C PHE A 336 -21.10 1.90 -3.69
N LYS A 337 -21.16 2.34 -4.94
CA LYS A 337 -22.16 1.92 -5.92
C LYS A 337 -22.26 0.39 -6.11
N ASP A 338 -21.12 -0.28 -6.15
CA ASP A 338 -21.04 -1.71 -6.44
C ASP A 338 -20.84 -2.59 -5.19
N VAL A 339 -20.86 -1.99 -3.98
CA VAL A 339 -20.77 -2.72 -2.71
C VAL A 339 -22.17 -2.98 -2.17
N TYR A 340 -22.60 -4.23 -2.27
CA TYR A 340 -23.89 -4.65 -1.74
C TYR A 340 -23.91 -4.62 -0.21
N ARG A 341 -24.98 -4.09 0.36
CA ARG A 341 -25.25 -4.11 1.80
C ARG A 341 -26.65 -4.66 2.05
N PRO A 342 -26.81 -5.72 2.86
CA PRO A 342 -28.12 -6.13 3.36
C PRO A 342 -28.79 -4.99 4.14
N LEU A 343 -30.11 -4.86 4.01
CA LEU A 343 -30.87 -3.77 4.65
C LEU A 343 -30.85 -3.84 6.18
N ASP A 344 -30.70 -5.04 6.74
CA ASP A 344 -30.63 -5.32 8.17
C ASP A 344 -29.22 -5.23 8.76
N MET A 345 -28.19 -4.98 7.92
CA MET A 345 -26.82 -4.83 8.38
C MET A 345 -26.54 -3.39 8.82
N PRO A 346 -26.03 -3.18 10.04
CA PRO A 346 -25.52 -1.86 10.46
C PRO A 346 -24.51 -1.29 9.46
N ASN A 347 -24.40 0.03 9.40
CA ASN A 347 -23.55 0.71 8.41
C ASN A 347 -22.05 0.61 8.72
N TYR A 348 -21.54 -0.60 8.94
CA TYR A 348 -20.12 -0.88 9.14
C TYR A 348 -19.30 -0.64 7.88
N GLU A 349 -17.99 -0.41 8.04
CA GLU A 349 -17.08 -0.41 6.89
C GLU A 349 -17.03 -1.79 6.23
N VAL A 350 -17.13 -1.79 4.91
CA VAL A 350 -17.12 -2.99 4.09
C VAL A 350 -16.06 -2.89 3.02
N SER A 351 -15.29 -3.96 2.87
CA SER A 351 -14.34 -4.14 1.78
C SER A 351 -14.57 -5.48 1.08
N ILE A 352 -14.29 -5.53 -0.21
CA ILE A 352 -14.42 -6.75 -1.01
C ILE A 352 -13.06 -7.01 -1.64
N LEU A 353 -12.61 -8.27 -1.57
CA LEU A 353 -11.37 -8.73 -2.16
C LEU A 353 -11.67 -9.66 -3.34
N THR A 354 -10.91 -9.47 -4.42
CA THR A 354 -10.87 -10.39 -5.57
C THR A 354 -9.43 -10.86 -5.78
N LEU A 355 -9.26 -12.18 -5.95
CA LEU A 355 -7.97 -12.80 -6.25
C LEU A 355 -7.88 -13.09 -7.75
N PHE A 356 -6.67 -13.01 -8.32
CA PHE A 356 -6.46 -13.15 -9.77
C PHE A 356 -5.68 -14.40 -10.17
N ASN A 357 -4.96 -15.05 -9.22
CA ASN A 357 -4.20 -16.27 -9.52
C ASN A 357 -5.12 -17.46 -9.81
N ASP A 358 -4.61 -18.48 -10.49
CA ASP A 358 -5.27 -19.77 -10.70
C ASP A 358 -4.36 -20.91 -10.18
N PRO A 359 -4.74 -21.59 -9.09
CA PRO A 359 -5.89 -21.34 -8.21
C PRO A 359 -5.80 -19.97 -7.50
N PRO A 360 -6.94 -19.39 -7.06
CA PRO A 360 -6.96 -18.04 -6.49
C PRO A 360 -6.26 -17.97 -5.13
N TYR A 361 -5.23 -17.14 -5.02
CA TYR A 361 -4.55 -16.85 -3.75
C TYR A 361 -3.88 -15.46 -3.79
N ALA A 362 -3.58 -14.91 -2.62
CA ALA A 362 -2.63 -13.81 -2.46
C ALA A 362 -1.68 -14.12 -1.30
N LEU A 363 -0.38 -13.84 -1.50
CA LEU A 363 0.64 -14.03 -0.48
C LEU A 363 0.76 -12.79 0.41
N PHE A 364 0.99 -13.03 1.69
CA PHE A 364 1.27 -11.96 2.66
C PHE A 364 2.20 -12.46 3.77
N ASP A 365 2.83 -11.53 4.50
CA ASP A 365 3.72 -11.85 5.62
C ASP A 365 3.06 -11.56 6.98
N SER A 366 3.76 -11.87 8.07
CA SER A 366 3.33 -11.61 9.44
C SER A 366 3.14 -10.12 9.75
N ASN A 367 3.73 -9.22 8.96
CA ASN A 367 3.57 -7.78 9.08
C ASN A 367 2.30 -7.26 8.38
N GLY A 368 1.53 -8.15 7.75
CA GLY A 368 0.28 -7.82 7.06
C GLY A 368 0.49 -7.16 5.70
N ILE A 369 1.65 -7.39 5.08
CA ILE A 369 1.96 -6.86 3.76
C ILE A 369 1.72 -7.94 2.70
N VAL A 370 0.92 -7.59 1.70
CA VAL A 370 0.73 -8.43 0.52
C VAL A 370 2.00 -8.41 -0.33
N VAL A 371 2.43 -9.59 -0.73
CA VAL A 371 3.65 -9.84 -1.49
C VAL A 371 3.30 -10.34 -2.89
N GLY A 372 3.95 -9.80 -3.91
CA GLY A 372 3.66 -10.16 -5.30
C GLY A 372 2.39 -9.51 -5.82
N GLU A 373 1.50 -10.29 -6.44
CA GLU A 373 0.26 -9.78 -7.01
C GLU A 373 -0.74 -9.42 -5.91
N SER A 374 -1.15 -8.16 -5.89
CA SER A 374 -2.11 -7.65 -4.91
C SER A 374 -3.54 -8.03 -5.31
N PRO A 375 -4.41 -8.43 -4.37
CA PRO A 375 -5.84 -8.50 -4.60
C PRO A 375 -6.39 -7.17 -5.11
N LEU A 376 -7.47 -7.21 -5.86
CA LEU A 376 -8.29 -6.03 -6.09
C LEU A 376 -9.10 -5.75 -4.82
N PHE A 377 -9.01 -4.51 -4.35
CA PHE A 377 -9.81 -4.02 -3.23
C PHE A 377 -10.93 -3.13 -3.74
N GLU A 378 -12.15 -3.38 -3.26
CA GLU A 378 -13.31 -2.51 -3.45
C GLU A 378 -13.84 -2.06 -2.08
N GLY A 379 -14.71 -1.06 -2.05
CA GLY A 379 -15.26 -0.52 -0.79
C GLY A 379 -14.22 0.27 0.01
N SER A 380 -14.26 0.17 1.34
CA SER A 380 -13.44 0.99 2.23
C SER A 380 -11.94 0.88 1.96
N TRP A 381 -11.42 -0.31 1.61
CA TRP A 381 -9.99 -0.48 1.30
C TRP A 381 -9.57 0.03 -0.08
N SER A 382 -10.51 0.41 -0.93
CA SER A 382 -10.18 1.07 -2.20
C SER A 382 -9.90 2.58 -2.05
N LYS A 383 -10.22 3.19 -0.91
CA LYS A 383 -10.05 4.62 -0.66
C LYS A 383 -8.62 5.03 -0.27
N PRO A 384 -7.91 4.31 0.63
CA PRO A 384 -6.62 4.77 1.13
C PRO A 384 -5.65 5.08 -0.01
N ARG A 385 -5.00 6.22 0.11
CA ARG A 385 -3.96 6.70 -0.80
C ARG A 385 -2.69 6.94 0.02
N LEU A 386 -1.68 7.56 -0.58
CA LEU A 386 -0.43 7.85 0.11
C LEU A 386 -0.64 8.59 1.43
N SER A 387 -1.65 9.46 1.53
CA SER A 387 -2.03 10.18 2.75
C SER A 387 -2.34 9.30 3.95
N GLU A 388 -2.80 8.06 3.71
CA GLU A 388 -3.21 7.09 4.73
C GLU A 388 -2.19 5.94 4.91
N LEU A 389 -1.11 5.90 4.09
CA LEU A 389 -0.16 4.81 4.16
C LEU A 389 0.71 4.88 5.41
N LEU A 390 0.91 3.72 6.03
CA LEU A 390 1.78 3.52 7.17
C LEU A 390 2.96 2.60 6.80
N PRO A 391 4.12 2.78 7.46
CA PRO A 391 5.22 1.84 7.27
C PRO A 391 4.86 0.45 7.82
N VAL A 392 5.43 -0.58 7.21
CA VAL A 392 5.22 -1.98 7.60
C VAL A 392 5.62 -2.29 9.05
N ASP A 393 6.54 -1.53 9.60
CA ASP A 393 6.99 -1.65 11.00
C ASP A 393 6.15 -0.82 11.98
N TYR A 394 5.11 -0.11 11.50
CA TYR A 394 4.20 0.62 12.38
C TYR A 394 3.56 -0.31 13.42
N THR A 395 3.58 0.13 14.67
CA THR A 395 2.92 -0.56 15.78
C THR A 395 1.86 0.38 16.37
N PRO A 396 0.57 0.01 16.31
CA PRO A 396 -0.48 0.83 16.86
C PRO A 396 -0.36 0.92 18.39
N SER A 397 -0.86 2.00 18.97
CA SER A 397 -1.16 2.04 20.40
C SER A 397 -2.33 1.09 20.72
N ALA A 398 -2.51 0.77 21.99
CA ALA A 398 -3.67 -0.06 22.39
C ALA A 398 -4.97 0.55 21.84
N PRO A 399 -5.95 -0.28 21.41
CA PRO A 399 -7.23 0.23 20.91
C PRO A 399 -7.82 1.23 21.89
N LEU A 400 -8.26 2.37 21.40
CA LEU A 400 -9.13 3.26 22.16
C LEU A 400 -10.45 2.49 22.35
N ASN A 401 -10.72 2.11 23.60
CA ASN A 401 -11.99 1.49 23.99
C ASN A 401 -13.16 2.43 23.75
#